data_06fce721dde7fab3687905af099b5788
#
_entry.id   06fce721dde7fab3687905af099b5788
#
_cell.length_a   1.000
_cell.length_b   1.000
_cell.length_c   1.000
_cell.angle_alpha   90.00
_cell.angle_beta   90.00
_cell.angle_gamma   90.00
#
_symmetry.space_group_name_H-M   'P 1'
#
loop_
_entity.id
_entity.type
_entity.pdbx_description
1 polymer ?
#
loop_
_entity_poly.entity_id
_entity_poly.type
_entity_poly.pdbx_seq_one_letter_code
_entity_poly.pdbx_strand_id
1 'polypeptide(L)'
;HQAAVSSISQAAGKELAIEEAISKMERQWDELALDLTPYKTDYIKLRSVEDLYSALDDNVVALATMKASRYATAFFKQLEKWERALSHISETIEVLMGVQRKWMYLESIFVGSEDIRRQLPAESASFDEVNAGFCRAMERLQKAATAYAGCQERGGQEDTSAVPRVELS
;
A
#
# COMPACT_ATOMS: atom_id res chain seq x y z
N HIS A 1 -27.77 -40.40 13.10
CA HIS A 1 -26.82 -39.67 13.98
C HIS A 1 -25.39 -39.54 13.39
N GLN A 2 -24.83 -40.59 12.77
CA GLN A 2 -23.47 -40.57 12.20
C GLN A 2 -23.30 -39.57 11.06
N ALA A 3 -24.26 -39.47 10.13
CA ALA A 3 -24.19 -38.50 9.02
C ALA A 3 -24.22 -37.03 9.49
N ALA A 4 -24.99 -36.73 10.54
CA ALA A 4 -25.04 -35.36 11.11
C ALA A 4 -23.73 -35.00 11.81
N VAL A 5 -23.12 -35.93 12.55
CA VAL A 5 -21.80 -35.69 13.20
C VAL A 5 -20.70 -35.50 12.15
N SER A 6 -20.72 -36.31 11.08
CA SER A 6 -19.76 -36.17 9.98
C SER A 6 -19.89 -34.79 9.26
N SER A 7 -21.12 -34.34 9.02
CA SER A 7 -21.33 -33.02 8.36
C SER A 7 -20.91 -31.84 9.24
N ILE A 8 -21.15 -31.90 10.54
CA ILE A 8 -20.72 -30.88 11.51
C ILE A 8 -19.19 -30.85 11.61
N SER A 9 -18.54 -32.02 11.69
CA SER A 9 -17.08 -32.10 11.72
C SER A 9 -16.44 -31.57 10.44
N GLN A 10 -17.05 -31.83 9.28
CA GLN A 10 -16.58 -31.30 8.00
C GLN A 10 -16.76 -29.78 7.91
N ALA A 11 -17.89 -29.25 8.39
CA ALA A 11 -18.13 -27.81 8.43
C ALA A 11 -17.11 -27.11 9.33
N ALA A 12 -16.91 -27.60 10.56
CA ALA A 12 -15.92 -27.06 11.49
C ALA A 12 -14.50 -27.11 10.92
N GLY A 13 -14.11 -28.18 10.23
CA GLY A 13 -12.81 -28.26 9.57
C GLY A 13 -12.63 -27.24 8.43
N LYS A 14 -13.71 -26.92 7.70
CA LYS A 14 -13.66 -25.89 6.63
C LYS A 14 -13.64 -24.47 7.19
N GLU A 15 -14.36 -24.21 8.27
CA GLU A 15 -14.31 -22.93 8.97
C GLU A 15 -12.93 -22.68 9.59
N LEU A 16 -12.35 -23.69 10.24
CA LEU A 16 -10.99 -23.62 10.77
C LEU A 16 -9.96 -23.31 9.68
N ALA A 17 -10.07 -23.93 8.51
CA ALA A 17 -9.17 -23.67 7.40
C ALA A 17 -9.25 -22.21 6.90
N ILE A 18 -10.44 -21.59 6.93
CA ILE A 18 -10.60 -20.16 6.60
C ILE A 18 -9.95 -19.29 7.68
N GLU A 19 -10.16 -19.58 8.95
CA GLU A 19 -9.57 -18.85 10.07
C GLU A 19 -8.03 -18.89 10.03
N GLU A 20 -7.47 -20.07 9.78
CA GLU A 20 -6.02 -20.26 9.63
C GLU A 20 -5.46 -19.49 8.43
N ALA A 21 -6.19 -19.46 7.30
CA ALA A 21 -5.77 -18.73 6.12
C ALA A 21 -5.78 -17.20 6.36
N ILE A 22 -6.80 -16.68 7.05
CA ILE A 22 -6.85 -15.27 7.46
C ILE A 22 -5.69 -14.95 8.40
N SER A 23 -5.45 -15.77 9.42
CA SER A 23 -4.36 -15.57 10.39
C SER A 23 -2.98 -15.64 9.73
N LYS A 24 -2.82 -16.48 8.71
CA LYS A 24 -1.58 -16.53 7.92
C LYS A 24 -1.36 -15.23 7.13
N MET A 25 -2.42 -14.73 6.49
CA MET A 25 -2.39 -13.47 5.76
C MET A 25 -2.07 -12.30 6.68
N GLU A 26 -2.70 -12.21 7.85
CA GLU A 26 -2.45 -11.18 8.86
C GLU A 26 -0.97 -11.15 9.26
N ARG A 27 -0.40 -12.29 9.60
CA ARG A 27 1.03 -12.39 9.95
C ARG A 27 1.94 -11.97 8.79
N GLN A 28 1.61 -12.33 7.56
CA GLN A 28 2.38 -11.91 6.39
C GLN A 28 2.42 -10.38 6.27
N TRP A 29 1.28 -9.71 6.46
CA TRP A 29 1.19 -8.25 6.37
C TRP A 29 1.76 -7.51 7.59
N ASP A 30 1.82 -8.17 8.74
CA ASP A 30 2.51 -7.66 9.93
C ASP A 30 4.04 -7.71 9.82
N GLU A 31 4.57 -8.54 8.94
CA GLU A 31 6.02 -8.71 8.72
C GLU A 31 6.52 -8.03 7.44
N LEU A 32 5.65 -7.83 6.45
CA LEU A 32 6.02 -7.30 5.14
C LEU A 32 6.39 -5.82 5.23
N ALA A 33 7.68 -5.52 5.17
CA ALA A 33 8.21 -4.17 5.15
C ALA A 33 8.32 -3.61 3.73
N LEU A 34 8.25 -2.28 3.60
CA LEU A 34 8.56 -1.60 2.34
C LEU A 34 10.08 -1.56 2.12
N ASP A 35 10.53 -1.89 0.93
CA ASP A 35 11.94 -1.82 0.55
C ASP A 35 12.34 -0.37 0.23
N LEU A 36 12.69 0.37 1.28
CA LEU A 36 13.13 1.76 1.21
C LEU A 36 14.64 1.85 1.17
N THR A 37 15.17 2.71 0.31
CA THR A 37 16.62 2.92 0.16
C THR A 37 16.94 4.42 0.08
N PRO A 38 18.10 4.85 0.59
CA PRO A 38 18.59 6.20 0.35
C PRO A 38 18.71 6.50 -1.14
N TYR A 39 18.34 7.72 -1.50
CA TYR A 39 18.50 8.27 -2.84
C TYR A 39 19.21 9.61 -2.75
N LYS A 40 20.40 9.73 -3.34
CA LYS A 40 21.32 10.83 -3.14
C LYS A 40 21.62 11.04 -1.64
N THR A 41 21.90 12.27 -1.22
CA THR A 41 22.31 12.56 0.17
C THR A 41 21.12 12.71 1.11
N ASP A 42 19.98 13.24 0.61
CA ASP A 42 18.92 13.78 1.48
C ASP A 42 17.55 13.14 1.27
N TYR A 43 17.46 12.15 0.38
CA TYR A 43 16.19 11.58 -0.03
C TYR A 43 16.11 10.07 0.24
N ILE A 44 14.87 9.58 0.29
CA ILE A 44 14.53 8.16 0.42
C ILE A 44 13.59 7.83 -0.74
N LYS A 45 13.75 6.63 -1.31
CA LYS A 45 12.86 6.11 -2.34
C LYS A 45 12.48 4.65 -2.09
N LEU A 46 11.39 4.21 -2.69
CA LEU A 46 11.09 2.79 -2.85
C LEU A 46 12.05 2.20 -3.89
N ARG A 47 12.75 1.12 -3.51
CA ARG A 47 13.69 0.41 -4.38
C ARG A 47 12.99 -0.66 -5.19
N SER A 48 12.24 -1.52 -4.53
CA SER A 48 11.48 -2.59 -5.14
C SER A 48 10.11 -2.74 -4.49
N VAL A 49 9.13 -3.15 -5.29
CA VAL A 49 7.76 -3.45 -4.87
C VAL A 49 7.34 -4.88 -5.28
N GLU A 50 8.29 -5.69 -5.76
CA GLU A 50 8.02 -7.03 -6.29
C GLU A 50 7.43 -7.96 -5.24
N ASP A 51 8.04 -8.02 -4.06
CA ASP A 51 7.57 -8.85 -2.95
C ASP A 51 6.18 -8.41 -2.48
N LEU A 52 5.93 -7.09 -2.48
CA LEU A 52 4.64 -6.53 -2.11
C LEU A 52 3.56 -6.89 -3.13
N TYR A 53 3.84 -6.76 -4.44
CA TYR A 53 2.87 -7.15 -5.47
C TYR A 53 2.63 -8.65 -5.48
N SER A 54 3.67 -9.47 -5.27
CA SER A 54 3.50 -10.92 -5.13
C SER A 54 2.58 -11.26 -3.94
N ALA A 55 2.78 -10.61 -2.80
CA ALA A 55 1.92 -10.79 -1.64
C ALA A 55 0.48 -10.31 -1.90
N LEU A 56 0.29 -9.19 -2.61
CA LEU A 56 -1.04 -8.69 -3.00
C LEU A 56 -1.77 -9.70 -3.89
N ASP A 57 -1.13 -10.19 -4.95
CA ASP A 57 -1.73 -11.13 -5.90
C ASP A 57 -2.13 -12.43 -5.21
N ASP A 58 -1.25 -13.01 -4.42
CA ASP A 58 -1.52 -14.25 -3.68
C ASP A 58 -2.70 -14.09 -2.71
N ASN A 59 -2.75 -12.98 -1.98
CA ASN A 59 -3.78 -12.75 -0.98
C ASN A 59 -5.12 -12.34 -1.58
N VAL A 60 -5.15 -11.63 -2.71
CA VAL A 60 -6.39 -11.34 -3.46
C VAL A 60 -7.04 -12.65 -3.94
N VAL A 61 -6.24 -13.56 -4.49
CA VAL A 61 -6.73 -14.89 -4.92
C VAL A 61 -7.22 -15.72 -3.73
N ALA A 62 -6.49 -15.71 -2.62
CA ALA A 62 -6.88 -16.40 -1.40
C ALA A 62 -8.20 -15.86 -0.84
N LEU A 63 -8.38 -14.53 -0.78
CA LEU A 63 -9.62 -13.88 -0.35
C LEU A 63 -10.81 -14.26 -1.25
N ALA A 64 -10.63 -14.23 -2.56
CA ALA A 64 -11.68 -14.61 -3.50
C ALA A 64 -12.10 -16.09 -3.30
N THR A 65 -11.13 -16.97 -3.09
CA THR A 65 -11.39 -18.39 -2.82
C THR A 65 -12.14 -18.61 -1.50
N MET A 66 -11.73 -17.90 -0.44
CA MET A 66 -12.42 -17.99 0.86
C MET A 66 -13.85 -17.44 0.76
N LYS A 67 -14.07 -16.30 0.11
CA LYS A 67 -15.41 -15.68 -0.08
C LYS A 67 -16.37 -16.57 -0.88
N ALA A 68 -15.86 -17.37 -1.81
CA ALA A 68 -16.66 -18.32 -2.57
C ALA A 68 -17.12 -19.54 -1.76
N SER A 69 -16.54 -19.75 -0.59
CA SER A 69 -16.90 -20.88 0.28
C SER A 69 -18.20 -20.62 1.02
N ARG A 70 -19.12 -21.61 1.02
CA ARG A 70 -20.35 -21.54 1.83
C ARG A 70 -20.08 -21.48 3.34
N TYR A 71 -18.87 -21.79 3.77
CA TYR A 71 -18.44 -21.76 5.18
C TYR A 71 -17.83 -20.42 5.61
N ALA A 72 -17.77 -19.44 4.69
CA ALA A 72 -17.19 -18.14 4.96
C ALA A 72 -18.12 -17.15 5.70
N THR A 73 -19.38 -17.51 5.91
CA THR A 73 -20.42 -16.60 6.43
C THR A 73 -20.01 -15.92 7.74
N ALA A 74 -19.41 -16.67 8.67
CA ALA A 74 -18.94 -16.13 9.96
C ALA A 74 -17.79 -15.12 9.81
N PHE A 75 -17.00 -15.23 8.74
CA PHE A 75 -15.81 -14.43 8.50
C PHE A 75 -16.01 -13.29 7.49
N PHE A 76 -17.23 -13.13 6.96
CA PHE A 76 -17.50 -12.25 5.82
C PHE A 76 -17.03 -10.81 6.07
N LYS A 77 -17.28 -10.24 7.25
CA LYS A 77 -16.83 -8.88 7.60
C LYS A 77 -15.31 -8.74 7.63
N GLN A 78 -14.60 -9.78 8.08
CA GLN A 78 -13.15 -9.80 8.14
C GLN A 78 -12.55 -9.94 6.74
N LEU A 79 -13.13 -10.77 5.90
CA LEU A 79 -12.72 -10.92 4.50
C LEU A 79 -12.94 -9.61 3.70
N GLU A 80 -14.08 -8.93 3.89
CA GLU A 80 -14.32 -7.62 3.27
C GLU A 80 -13.37 -6.52 3.75
N LYS A 81 -13.04 -6.54 5.05
CA LYS A 81 -12.05 -5.60 5.60
C LYS A 81 -10.70 -5.79 4.91
N TRP A 82 -10.25 -7.03 4.75
CA TRP A 82 -8.99 -7.34 4.10
C TRP A 82 -9.01 -7.04 2.61
N GLU A 83 -10.09 -7.34 1.92
CA GLU A 83 -10.25 -6.99 0.50
C GLU A 83 -10.08 -5.48 0.26
N ARG A 84 -10.74 -4.66 1.09
CA ARG A 84 -10.58 -3.19 1.04
C ARG A 84 -9.17 -2.74 1.39
N ALA A 85 -8.55 -3.35 2.40
CA ALA A 85 -7.19 -3.02 2.81
C ALA A 85 -6.17 -3.33 1.70
N LEU A 86 -6.25 -4.49 1.07
CA LEU A 86 -5.35 -4.89 -0.02
C LEU A 86 -5.54 -3.99 -1.27
N SER A 87 -6.79 -3.67 -1.62
CA SER A 87 -7.08 -2.72 -2.71
C SER A 87 -6.46 -1.35 -2.43
N HIS A 88 -6.62 -0.85 -1.22
CA HIS A 88 -6.06 0.44 -0.81
C HIS A 88 -4.52 0.44 -0.82
N ILE A 89 -3.88 -0.64 -0.37
CA ILE A 89 -2.41 -0.78 -0.44
C ILE A 89 -1.95 -0.76 -1.91
N SER A 90 -2.60 -1.53 -2.77
CA SER A 90 -2.27 -1.59 -4.21
C SER A 90 -2.36 -0.21 -4.86
N GLU A 91 -3.47 0.50 -4.67
CA GLU A 91 -3.69 1.84 -5.21
C GLU A 91 -2.67 2.86 -4.68
N THR A 92 -2.38 2.80 -3.38
CA THR A 92 -1.42 3.71 -2.73
C THR A 92 -0.01 3.52 -3.29
N ILE A 93 0.43 2.28 -3.44
CA ILE A 93 1.76 1.97 -3.98
C ILE A 93 1.87 2.32 -5.46
N GLU A 94 0.83 2.08 -6.25
CA GLU A 94 0.79 2.46 -7.66
C GLU A 94 0.95 3.98 -7.84
N VAL A 95 0.16 4.76 -7.09
CA VAL A 95 0.27 6.23 -7.09
C VAL A 95 1.64 6.68 -6.63
N LEU A 96 2.16 6.12 -5.54
CA LEU A 96 3.47 6.48 -5.00
C LEU A 96 4.60 6.21 -6.00
N MET A 97 4.58 5.06 -6.67
CA MET A 97 5.56 4.72 -7.70
C MET A 97 5.48 5.65 -8.91
N GLY A 98 4.25 6.05 -9.29
CA GLY A 98 4.02 7.04 -10.34
C GLY A 98 4.58 8.42 -9.98
N VAL A 99 4.30 8.88 -8.76
CA VAL A 99 4.82 10.15 -8.22
C VAL A 99 6.34 10.09 -8.11
N GLN A 100 6.91 9.04 -7.53
CA GLN A 100 8.36 8.89 -7.38
C GLN A 100 9.10 9.01 -8.72
N ARG A 101 8.60 8.38 -9.78
CA ARG A 101 9.19 8.43 -11.12
C ARG A 101 9.23 9.86 -11.67
N LYS A 102 8.11 10.58 -11.57
CA LYS A 102 8.00 11.97 -12.01
C LYS A 102 8.85 12.91 -11.16
N TRP A 103 8.82 12.72 -9.85
CA TRP A 103 9.61 13.48 -8.90
C TRP A 103 11.12 13.33 -9.14
N MET A 104 11.62 12.11 -9.34
CA MET A 104 13.04 11.88 -9.63
C MET A 104 13.50 12.58 -10.91
N TYR A 105 12.64 12.61 -11.94
CA TYR A 105 12.92 13.33 -13.18
C TYR A 105 12.99 14.85 -12.95
N LEU A 106 12.01 15.42 -12.27
CA LEU A 106 11.96 16.86 -11.97
C LEU A 106 13.06 17.28 -10.99
N GLU A 107 13.35 16.44 -10.01
CA GLU A 107 14.44 16.69 -9.06
C GLU A 107 15.79 16.84 -9.78
N SER A 108 16.06 16.01 -10.76
CA SER A 108 17.29 16.10 -11.54
C SER A 108 17.42 17.43 -12.33
N ILE A 109 16.30 18.05 -12.68
CA ILE A 109 16.24 19.31 -13.40
C ILE A 109 16.34 20.50 -12.44
N PHE A 110 15.50 20.56 -11.42
CA PHE A 110 15.33 21.74 -10.57
C PHE A 110 16.35 21.85 -9.43
N VAL A 111 16.84 20.73 -8.89
CA VAL A 111 17.83 20.75 -7.80
C VAL A 111 19.24 20.95 -8.33
N GLY A 112 19.53 20.49 -9.54
CA GLY A 112 20.87 20.56 -10.13
C GLY A 112 21.21 21.87 -10.89
N SER A 113 20.26 22.77 -11.12
CA SER A 113 20.48 23.93 -12.01
C SER A 113 19.81 25.19 -11.49
N GLU A 114 20.65 26.11 -10.96
CA GLU A 114 20.22 27.47 -10.59
C GLU A 114 19.71 28.29 -11.77
N ASP A 115 20.25 28.06 -12.97
CA ASP A 115 19.84 28.78 -14.17
C ASP A 115 18.39 28.43 -14.56
N ILE A 116 18.00 27.16 -14.47
CA ILE A 116 16.62 26.74 -14.70
C ILE A 116 15.69 27.31 -13.64
N ARG A 117 16.09 27.32 -12.36
CA ARG A 117 15.33 27.98 -11.30
C ARG A 117 15.08 29.46 -11.53
N ARG A 118 16.05 30.16 -12.07
CA ARG A 118 15.91 31.59 -12.44
C ARG A 118 15.01 31.81 -13.65
N GLN A 119 15.07 30.92 -14.62
CA GLN A 119 14.25 31.02 -15.85
C GLN A 119 12.80 30.62 -15.63
N LEU A 120 12.55 29.68 -14.71
CA LEU A 120 11.23 29.07 -14.42
C LEU A 120 10.89 29.20 -12.92
N PRO A 121 10.70 30.41 -12.40
CA PRO A 121 10.52 30.62 -10.96
C PRO A 121 9.19 30.06 -10.42
N ALA A 122 8.12 30.12 -11.20
CA ALA A 122 6.82 29.59 -10.80
C ALA A 122 6.82 28.07 -10.75
N GLU A 123 7.40 27.42 -11.75
CA GLU A 123 7.56 25.96 -11.84
C GLU A 123 8.50 25.45 -10.74
N SER A 124 9.54 26.22 -10.41
CA SER A 124 10.45 25.91 -9.30
C SER A 124 9.73 25.93 -7.96
N ALA A 125 8.88 26.93 -7.71
CA ALA A 125 8.08 27.00 -6.49
C ALA A 125 7.10 25.81 -6.40
N SER A 126 6.43 25.47 -7.49
CA SER A 126 5.54 24.31 -7.55
C SER A 126 6.31 23.01 -7.30
N PHE A 127 7.52 22.88 -7.86
CA PHE A 127 8.37 21.72 -7.59
C PHE A 127 8.76 21.63 -6.11
N ASP A 128 9.11 22.75 -5.47
CA ASP A 128 9.49 22.77 -4.05
C ASP A 128 8.34 22.29 -3.14
N GLU A 129 7.09 22.63 -3.46
CA GLU A 129 5.91 22.11 -2.75
C GLU A 129 5.76 20.59 -2.92
N VAL A 130 5.86 20.11 -4.16
CA VAL A 130 5.80 18.66 -4.47
C VAL A 130 6.96 17.93 -3.79
N ASN A 131 8.16 18.48 -3.83
CA ASN A 131 9.34 17.91 -3.18
C ASN A 131 9.13 17.76 -1.67
N ALA A 132 8.66 18.81 -1.00
CA ALA A 132 8.35 18.76 0.43
C ALA A 132 7.24 17.73 0.75
N GLY A 133 6.22 17.63 -0.09
CA GLY A 133 5.15 16.63 0.04
C GLY A 133 5.67 15.19 -0.10
N PHE A 134 6.49 14.94 -1.12
CA PHE A 134 7.10 13.64 -1.35
C PHE A 134 8.02 13.23 -0.18
N CYS A 135 8.90 14.12 0.28
CA CYS A 135 9.79 13.85 1.41
C CYS A 135 9.00 13.48 2.67
N ARG A 136 7.96 14.26 3.01
CA ARG A 136 7.08 13.93 4.16
C ARG A 136 6.41 12.57 4.02
N ALA A 137 5.95 12.22 2.83
CA ALA A 137 5.33 10.91 2.57
C ALA A 137 6.34 9.78 2.77
N MET A 138 7.56 9.92 2.24
CA MET A 138 8.61 8.92 2.38
C MET A 138 9.10 8.76 3.82
N GLU A 139 9.24 9.85 4.57
CA GLU A 139 9.56 9.81 6.01
C GLU A 139 8.48 9.09 6.83
N ARG A 140 7.21 9.29 6.50
CA ARG A 140 6.12 8.56 7.15
C ARG A 140 6.19 7.07 6.87
N LEU A 141 6.41 6.69 5.61
CA LEU A 141 6.57 5.29 5.23
C LEU A 141 7.78 4.65 5.90
N GLN A 142 8.88 5.39 6.05
CA GLN A 142 10.07 4.92 6.75
C GLN A 142 9.82 4.67 8.25
N LYS A 143 8.97 5.49 8.87
CA LYS A 143 8.58 5.34 10.29
C LYS A 143 7.58 4.21 10.50
N ALA A 144 6.83 3.83 9.47
CA ALA A 144 5.90 2.72 9.53
C ALA A 144 6.67 1.39 9.60
N ALA A 145 6.28 0.51 10.52
CA ALA A 145 6.95 -0.78 10.69
C ALA A 145 6.73 -1.72 9.49
N THR A 146 5.57 -1.61 8.84
CA THR A 146 5.15 -2.53 7.77
C THR A 146 4.48 -1.79 6.61
N ALA A 147 4.38 -2.46 5.47
CA ALA A 147 3.66 -1.96 4.30
C ALA A 147 2.17 -1.71 4.63
N TYR A 148 1.56 -2.59 5.41
CA TYR A 148 0.17 -2.44 5.87
C TYR A 148 0.00 -1.17 6.71
N ALA A 149 0.81 -0.97 7.74
CA ALA A 149 0.75 0.23 8.60
C ALA A 149 1.00 1.51 7.80
N GLY A 150 2.02 1.53 6.94
CA GLY A 150 2.37 2.69 6.13
C GLY A 150 1.27 3.15 5.16
N CYS A 151 0.50 2.22 4.63
CA CYS A 151 -0.61 2.51 3.72
C CYS A 151 -1.94 2.80 4.45
N GLN A 152 -2.11 2.34 5.69
CA GLN A 152 -3.36 2.47 6.45
C GLN A 152 -3.49 3.79 7.25
N GLU A 153 -2.44 4.55 7.47
CA GLU A 153 -2.45 5.77 8.30
C GLU A 153 -3.31 6.93 7.75
N ARG A 154 -4.14 6.70 6.73
CA ARG A 154 -5.15 7.67 6.25
C ARG A 154 -6.52 7.56 6.92
N GLY A 155 -6.70 6.67 7.89
CA GLY A 155 -8.00 6.41 8.52
C GLY A 155 -8.41 7.31 9.68
N GLY A 156 -7.69 8.40 9.96
CA GLY A 156 -7.95 9.27 11.12
C GLY A 156 -7.52 10.72 10.92
N GLN A 157 -8.07 11.39 9.96
CA GLN A 157 -8.28 12.84 9.82
C GLN A 157 -8.30 13.19 8.33
N GLU A 158 -9.45 13.67 7.86
CA GLU A 158 -9.57 14.32 6.56
C GLU A 158 -8.60 15.50 6.51
N ASP A 159 -7.47 15.30 5.86
CA ASP A 159 -6.69 16.38 5.31
C ASP A 159 -6.55 16.14 3.80
N THR A 160 -7.56 16.58 3.07
CA THR A 160 -7.74 16.41 1.62
C THR A 160 -6.80 17.31 0.81
N SER A 161 -5.69 17.80 1.40
CA SER A 161 -4.85 18.84 0.79
C SER A 161 -3.43 18.43 0.43
N ALA A 162 -3.07 17.13 0.37
CA ALA A 162 -1.67 16.73 0.24
C ALA A 162 -1.26 15.95 -1.02
N VAL A 163 -2.12 15.87 -2.03
CA VAL A 163 -1.68 15.45 -3.38
C VAL A 163 -2.21 16.45 -4.38
N PRO A 164 -1.39 17.38 -4.90
CA PRO A 164 -1.80 18.22 -6.01
C PRO A 164 -2.10 17.33 -7.22
N ARG A 165 -3.35 17.39 -7.72
CA ARG A 165 -3.65 16.92 -9.08
C ARG A 165 -2.82 17.77 -10.02
N VAL A 166 -1.74 17.25 -10.54
CA VAL A 166 -1.05 17.84 -11.67
C VAL A 166 -1.88 17.48 -12.90
N GLU A 167 -2.83 18.34 -13.25
CA GLU A 167 -3.44 18.32 -14.57
C GLU A 167 -2.40 18.83 -15.56
N LEU A 168 -1.85 17.91 -16.34
CA LEU A 168 -1.02 18.24 -17.49
C LEU A 168 -1.97 18.57 -18.65
N SER A 169 -2.13 19.88 -18.93
CA SER A 169 -2.65 20.38 -20.21
C SER A 169 -1.61 20.19 -21.29
#